data_be80a3f970c1e30dbb912920c808ef2f
#
_entry.id   be80a3f970c1e30dbb912920c808ef2f
#
_cell.length_a   1.000
_cell.length_b   1.000
_cell.length_c   1.000
_cell.angle_alpha   90.00
_cell.angle_beta   90.00
_cell.angle_gamma   90.00
#
_symmetry.space_group_name_H-M   'P 1'
#
loop_
_entity.id
_entity.type
_entity.pdbx_description
1 polymer ?
#
loop_
_entity_poly.entity_id
_entity_poly.type
_entity_poly.pdbx_seq_one_letter_code
_entity_poly.pdbx_strand_id
1 'polypeptide(L)'
;MSKLPSGAGRPPHPADDAVADVADAPLPERVAAAFAGDGPLARHTPGYRPREAQLQLAEAVAHAVQARAALVAEAGTGVGKTYAYLVPLLLARRRALVSTATKSLQDQLFLRDLPRLRDALGVPATLALLKGRASYLCLHRLELARSQAQLPDRWAVRTLARIETWAPATRSGDLAEVSGLDERSPVIPLVTSTRDNCLGADCPRVADCHVVRARREAMAADLVVVNHHLFFADLALRDSGVAELLPTVDAAVFDEAHQLVDAGVQFLGSALGSAQLLDFARDMLGAGLQFARGLQDWAQLAGAVEHAARELRLAIAGGRDEPRGVAKLRWADIAGPAEGAGPLQPAL
;
A
#
# COMPACT_ATOMS: atom_id res chain seq x y z
N MET A 1 61.52 30.31 22.08
CA MET A 1 60.59 29.15 21.83
C MET A 1 59.75 29.00 23.10
N SER A 2 58.59 29.63 23.10
CA SER A 2 57.68 29.63 24.23
C SER A 2 56.52 28.64 23.96
N LYS A 3 56.35 27.63 24.82
CA LYS A 3 55.25 26.66 24.79
C LYS A 3 54.00 27.30 25.36
N LEU A 4 52.92 27.33 24.57
CA LEU A 4 51.57 27.66 25.02
C LEU A 4 50.99 26.47 25.84
N PRO A 5 50.21 26.72 26.91
CA PRO A 5 49.58 25.66 27.69
C PRO A 5 48.35 25.10 26.96
N SER A 6 48.24 23.77 26.95
CA SER A 6 47.09 23.01 26.46
C SER A 6 45.83 23.35 27.27
N GLY A 7 44.76 23.70 26.58
CA GLY A 7 43.47 24.02 27.16
C GLY A 7 42.87 22.84 27.94
N ALA A 8 42.50 23.15 29.18
CA ALA A 8 41.73 22.24 30.03
C ALA A 8 40.32 22.01 29.40
N GLY A 9 39.98 20.76 29.09
CA GLY A 9 38.66 20.36 28.64
C GLY A 9 37.63 20.72 29.72
N ARG A 10 36.52 21.30 29.28
CA ARG A 10 35.38 21.60 30.12
C ARG A 10 34.84 20.27 30.70
N PRO A 11 34.61 20.17 32.02
CA PRO A 11 34.02 18.97 32.59
C PRO A 11 32.63 18.70 31.96
N PRO A 12 32.24 17.43 31.71
CA PRO A 12 30.95 17.10 31.19
C PRO A 12 29.83 17.60 32.12
N HIS A 13 28.79 18.14 31.55
CA HIS A 13 27.64 18.60 32.31
C HIS A 13 26.83 17.36 32.74
N PRO A 14 26.29 17.25 33.97
CA PRO A 14 25.52 16.10 34.44
C PRO A 14 24.31 15.78 33.56
N ALA A 15 23.82 16.70 32.73
CA ALA A 15 22.79 16.46 31.73
C ALA A 15 23.27 15.68 30.48
N ASP A 16 24.60 15.73 30.19
CA ASP A 16 25.16 15.00 29.04
C ASP A 16 25.32 13.51 29.36
N ASP A 17 25.65 13.17 30.61
CA ASP A 17 25.73 11.76 31.07
C ASP A 17 24.36 11.10 31.17
N ALA A 18 23.32 11.84 31.58
CA ALA A 18 21.94 11.30 31.63
C ALA A 18 21.33 11.02 30.24
N VAL A 19 21.73 11.79 29.22
CA VAL A 19 21.27 11.56 27.82
C VAL A 19 21.99 10.37 27.18
N ALA A 20 23.26 10.16 27.52
CA ALA A 20 24.03 9.01 27.03
C ALA A 20 23.52 7.69 27.62
N ASP A 21 23.16 7.68 28.90
CA ASP A 21 22.66 6.49 29.61
C ASP A 21 21.29 6.00 29.06
N VAL A 22 20.40 6.91 28.65
CA VAL A 22 19.10 6.56 28.04
C VAL A 22 19.25 6.01 26.63
N ALA A 23 20.30 6.33 25.89
CA ALA A 23 20.49 5.84 24.53
C ALA A 23 20.83 4.35 24.49
N ASP A 24 21.49 3.81 25.51
CA ASP A 24 21.90 2.42 25.64
C ASP A 24 20.89 1.55 26.41
N ALA A 25 19.83 2.16 26.99
CA ALA A 25 18.77 1.43 27.70
C ALA A 25 17.98 0.49 26.76
N PRO A 26 17.41 -0.62 27.27
CA PRO A 26 16.53 -1.49 26.52
C PRO A 26 15.40 -0.74 25.82
N LEU A 27 14.98 -1.21 24.64
CA LEU A 27 13.97 -0.52 23.85
C LEU A 27 12.67 -0.22 24.63
N PRO A 28 12.12 -1.15 25.45
CA PRO A 28 10.91 -0.85 26.25
C PRO A 28 11.08 0.32 27.21
N GLU A 29 12.23 0.45 27.87
CA GLU A 29 12.54 1.54 28.79
C GLU A 29 12.60 2.88 28.06
N ARG A 30 13.24 2.90 26.89
CA ARG A 30 13.29 4.08 26.02
C ARG A 30 11.92 4.49 25.54
N VAL A 31 11.05 3.52 25.25
CA VAL A 31 9.65 3.75 24.88
C VAL A 31 8.87 4.31 26.06
N ALA A 32 8.99 3.73 27.25
CA ALA A 32 8.35 4.26 28.46
C ALA A 32 8.75 5.71 28.76
N ALA A 33 10.04 6.01 28.65
CA ALA A 33 10.55 7.39 28.79
C ALA A 33 9.98 8.35 27.74
N ALA A 34 9.77 7.88 26.51
CA ALA A 34 9.20 8.70 25.44
C ALA A 34 7.73 9.09 25.73
N PHE A 35 6.95 8.21 26.34
CA PHE A 35 5.55 8.44 26.71
C PHE A 35 5.37 9.06 28.10
N ALA A 36 6.42 9.31 28.86
CA ALA A 36 6.34 9.94 30.18
C ALA A 36 5.78 11.37 30.09
N GLY A 37 5.21 11.86 31.19
CA GLY A 37 4.62 13.20 31.26
C GLY A 37 5.59 14.35 31.07
N ASP A 38 6.89 14.11 31.25
CA ASP A 38 8.04 15.00 30.99
C ASP A 38 8.88 14.55 29.80
N GLY A 39 8.46 13.48 29.11
CA GLY A 39 9.14 12.88 27.97
C GLY A 39 9.10 13.74 26.70
N PRO A 40 9.81 13.30 25.64
CA PRO A 40 9.87 14.03 24.38
C PRO A 40 8.51 14.26 23.73
N LEU A 41 7.56 13.32 23.83
CA LEU A 41 6.24 13.50 23.28
C LEU A 41 5.46 14.61 24.01
N ALA A 42 5.59 14.68 25.34
CA ALA A 42 4.95 15.71 26.16
C ALA A 42 5.51 17.11 25.84
N ARG A 43 6.81 17.23 25.64
CA ARG A 43 7.46 18.49 25.27
C ARG A 43 7.05 19.04 23.92
N HIS A 44 6.71 18.16 22.97
CA HIS A 44 6.36 18.54 21.58
C HIS A 44 4.84 18.56 21.29
N THR A 45 4.01 18.17 22.26
CA THR A 45 2.55 18.10 22.07
C THR A 45 1.84 18.89 23.15
N PRO A 46 1.34 20.11 22.85
CA PRO A 46 0.57 20.88 23.82
C PRO A 46 -0.63 20.09 24.35
N GLY A 47 -0.80 20.06 25.67
CA GLY A 47 -1.90 19.32 26.31
C GLY A 47 -1.75 17.79 26.30
N TYR A 48 -0.54 17.29 26.05
CA TYR A 48 -0.26 15.86 26.14
C TYR A 48 -0.61 15.30 27.53
N ARG A 49 -1.25 14.14 27.53
CA ARG A 49 -1.53 13.39 28.77
C ARG A 49 -1.15 11.94 28.52
N PRO A 50 -0.27 11.36 29.35
CA PRO A 50 0.02 9.93 29.31
C PRO A 50 -1.25 9.11 29.41
N ARG A 51 -1.35 8.05 28.64
CA ARG A 51 -2.48 7.11 28.65
C ARG A 51 -1.94 5.72 28.88
N GLU A 52 -2.36 5.09 29.95
CA GLU A 52 -1.89 3.76 30.38
C GLU A 52 -2.04 2.72 29.25
N ALA A 53 -3.21 2.62 28.63
CA ALA A 53 -3.44 1.65 27.55
C ALA A 53 -2.56 1.90 26.31
N GLN A 54 -2.19 3.16 26.02
CA GLN A 54 -1.27 3.49 24.94
C GLN A 54 0.15 3.07 25.28
N LEU A 55 0.59 3.31 26.51
CA LEU A 55 1.92 2.92 26.99
C LEU A 55 2.06 1.38 26.98
N GLN A 56 1.10 0.66 27.54
CA GLN A 56 1.10 -0.80 27.54
C GLN A 56 1.21 -1.39 26.14
N LEU A 57 0.45 -0.86 25.18
CA LEU A 57 0.58 -1.27 23.78
C LEU A 57 1.96 -0.95 23.22
N ALA A 58 2.51 0.23 23.49
CA ALA A 58 3.81 0.64 23.01
C ALA A 58 4.95 -0.23 23.56
N GLU A 59 4.89 -0.58 24.84
CA GLU A 59 5.84 -1.49 25.49
C GLU A 59 5.73 -2.92 24.92
N ALA A 60 4.51 -3.41 24.70
CA ALA A 60 4.29 -4.71 24.06
C ALA A 60 4.90 -4.76 22.66
N VAL A 61 4.73 -3.70 21.85
CA VAL A 61 5.38 -3.58 20.53
C VAL A 61 6.90 -3.52 20.67
N ALA A 62 7.44 -2.77 21.64
CA ALA A 62 8.88 -2.68 21.88
C ALA A 62 9.48 -4.05 22.23
N HIS A 63 8.83 -4.80 23.10
CA HIS A 63 9.23 -6.16 23.44
C HIS A 63 9.21 -7.09 22.22
N ALA A 64 8.14 -7.04 21.42
CA ALA A 64 8.03 -7.85 20.20
C ALA A 64 9.15 -7.54 19.19
N VAL A 65 9.43 -6.24 18.95
CA VAL A 65 10.51 -5.80 18.06
C VAL A 65 11.88 -6.25 18.57
N GLN A 66 12.13 -6.12 19.88
CA GLN A 66 13.39 -6.53 20.48
C GLN A 66 13.60 -8.05 20.43
N ALA A 67 12.55 -8.81 20.72
CA ALA A 67 12.56 -10.27 20.71
C ALA A 67 12.43 -10.88 19.31
N ARG A 68 12.19 -10.08 18.26
CA ARG A 68 11.83 -10.54 16.90
C ARG A 68 10.65 -11.50 16.90
N ALA A 69 9.65 -11.19 17.70
CA ALA A 69 8.46 -12.01 17.91
C ALA A 69 7.24 -11.41 17.19
N ALA A 70 6.23 -12.25 16.94
CA ALA A 70 4.93 -11.80 16.46
C ALA A 70 4.07 -11.31 17.64
N LEU A 71 3.38 -10.18 17.42
CA LEU A 71 2.41 -9.61 18.35
C LEU A 71 1.09 -9.40 17.62
N VAL A 72 0.00 -9.89 18.18
CA VAL A 72 -1.36 -9.53 17.79
C VAL A 72 -1.98 -8.77 18.95
N ALA A 73 -2.41 -7.53 18.69
CA ALA A 73 -2.94 -6.66 19.71
C ALA A 73 -4.25 -6.02 19.24
N GLU A 74 -5.24 -5.99 20.11
CA GLU A 74 -6.49 -5.27 19.92
C GLU A 74 -6.52 -4.06 20.88
N ALA A 75 -6.80 -2.89 20.33
CA ALA A 75 -6.96 -1.67 21.10
C ALA A 75 -8.13 -0.86 20.57
N GLY A 76 -8.95 -0.33 21.45
CA GLY A 76 -10.13 0.46 21.12
C GLY A 76 -9.79 1.73 20.32
N THR A 77 -10.84 2.36 19.80
CA THR A 77 -10.71 3.67 19.14
C THR A 77 -10.25 4.74 20.14
N GLY A 78 -9.39 5.66 19.71
CA GLY A 78 -8.92 6.75 20.57
C GLY A 78 -7.80 6.42 21.55
N VAL A 79 -7.35 5.17 21.68
CA VAL A 79 -6.19 4.79 22.51
C VAL A 79 -4.91 5.46 22.03
N GLY A 80 -4.80 5.74 20.73
CA GLY A 80 -3.58 6.28 20.13
C GLY A 80 -2.65 5.20 19.58
N LYS A 81 -3.21 4.14 18.99
CA LYS A 81 -2.52 3.00 18.38
C LYS A 81 -1.35 3.43 17.50
N THR A 82 -1.56 4.42 16.67
CA THR A 82 -0.56 4.93 15.73
C THR A 82 0.76 5.28 16.41
N TYR A 83 0.70 6.08 17.47
CA TYR A 83 1.91 6.44 18.22
C TYR A 83 2.47 5.26 18.99
N ALA A 84 1.61 4.38 19.51
CA ALA A 84 2.04 3.20 20.27
C ALA A 84 2.88 2.24 19.44
N TYR A 85 2.67 2.12 18.12
CA TYR A 85 3.54 1.29 17.29
C TYR A 85 4.65 2.08 16.57
N LEU A 86 4.45 3.35 16.22
CA LEU A 86 5.47 4.13 15.52
C LEU A 86 6.66 4.50 16.42
N VAL A 87 6.42 4.85 17.69
CA VAL A 87 7.47 5.24 18.61
C VAL A 87 8.49 4.12 18.83
N PRO A 88 8.09 2.86 19.13
CA PRO A 88 9.04 1.75 19.21
C PRO A 88 9.82 1.52 17.92
N LEU A 89 9.16 1.60 16.75
CA LEU A 89 9.83 1.41 15.45
C LEU A 89 10.91 2.48 15.20
N LEU A 90 10.59 3.75 15.47
CA LEU A 90 11.55 4.85 15.31
C LEU A 90 12.72 4.75 16.29
N LEU A 91 12.44 4.41 17.56
CA LEU A 91 13.46 4.25 18.57
C LEU A 91 14.34 3.01 18.36
N ALA A 92 13.80 1.94 17.77
CA ALA A 92 14.57 0.73 17.49
C ALA A 92 15.70 0.96 16.48
N ARG A 93 15.62 2.01 15.65
CA ARG A 93 16.59 2.34 14.59
C ARG A 93 16.90 1.14 13.69
N ARG A 94 15.89 0.34 13.43
CA ARG A 94 15.93 -0.80 12.50
C ARG A 94 15.03 -0.51 11.32
N ARG A 95 15.30 -1.16 10.21
CA ARG A 95 14.45 -1.00 9.03
C ARG A 95 13.07 -1.56 9.30
N ALA A 96 12.03 -0.74 9.05
CA ALA A 96 10.66 -1.09 9.37
C ALA A 96 9.69 -0.79 8.22
N LEU A 97 8.61 -1.56 8.16
CA LEU A 97 7.50 -1.36 7.25
C LEU A 97 6.21 -1.18 8.04
N VAL A 98 5.42 -0.19 7.66
CA VAL A 98 4.06 -0.01 8.18
C VAL A 98 3.07 -0.15 7.02
N SER A 99 2.20 -1.14 7.13
CA SER A 99 1.14 -1.40 6.16
C SER A 99 -0.21 -0.99 6.74
N THR A 100 -0.99 -0.20 6.00
CA THR A 100 -2.30 0.28 6.41
C THR A 100 -3.39 -0.18 5.44
N ALA A 101 -4.65 0.00 5.83
CA ALA A 101 -5.78 -0.43 5.02
C ALA A 101 -6.06 0.48 3.82
N THR A 102 -5.88 1.81 3.95
CA THR A 102 -6.31 2.80 2.95
C THR A 102 -5.22 3.79 2.57
N LYS A 103 -5.36 4.41 1.39
CA LYS A 103 -4.48 5.50 0.94
C LYS A 103 -4.54 6.70 1.88
N SER A 104 -5.72 7.05 2.39
CA SER A 104 -5.87 8.19 3.31
C SER A 104 -5.11 7.98 4.62
N LEU A 105 -5.10 6.75 5.16
CA LEU A 105 -4.30 6.41 6.33
C LEU A 105 -2.81 6.43 6.03
N GLN A 106 -2.38 5.99 4.83
CA GLN A 106 -0.99 6.13 4.40
C GLN A 106 -0.56 7.60 4.40
N ASP A 107 -1.37 8.47 3.80
CA ASP A 107 -1.07 9.91 3.70
C ASP A 107 -1.04 10.56 5.09
N GLN A 108 -1.98 10.22 5.96
CA GLN A 108 -2.00 10.69 7.34
C GLN A 108 -0.73 10.29 8.10
N LEU A 109 -0.34 9.03 8.03
CA LEU A 109 0.86 8.52 8.68
C LEU A 109 2.12 9.22 8.17
N PHE A 110 2.27 9.29 6.85
CA PHE A 110 3.50 9.78 6.22
C PHE A 110 3.63 11.31 6.29
N LEU A 111 2.54 12.04 6.04
CA LEU A 111 2.60 13.51 5.95
C LEU A 111 2.46 14.21 7.31
N ARG A 112 1.85 13.55 8.30
CA ARG A 112 1.54 14.17 9.59
C ARG A 112 2.20 13.47 10.77
N ASP A 113 1.92 12.19 10.96
CA ASP A 113 2.23 11.52 12.22
C ASP A 113 3.73 11.17 12.32
N LEU A 114 4.32 10.59 11.27
CA LEU A 114 5.74 10.22 11.24
C LEU A 114 6.69 11.43 11.35
N PRO A 115 6.52 12.53 10.58
CA PRO A 115 7.39 13.69 10.74
C PRO A 115 7.34 14.28 12.15
N ARG A 116 6.13 14.39 12.73
CA ARG A 116 5.98 14.89 14.10
C ARG A 116 6.68 14.02 15.14
N LEU A 117 6.54 12.71 15.03
CA LEU A 117 7.18 11.76 15.94
C LEU A 117 8.69 11.75 15.77
N ARG A 118 9.19 11.74 14.53
CA ARG A 118 10.62 11.80 14.23
C ARG A 118 11.26 13.04 14.87
N ASP A 119 10.63 14.20 14.67
CA ASP A 119 11.11 15.47 15.19
C ASP A 119 10.99 15.54 16.73
N ALA A 120 9.89 15.04 17.30
CA ALA A 120 9.71 14.98 18.76
C ALA A 120 10.74 14.06 19.45
N LEU A 121 11.03 12.92 18.84
CA LEU A 121 11.99 11.94 19.37
C LEU A 121 13.45 12.30 19.04
N GLY A 122 13.71 13.26 18.14
CA GLY A 122 15.05 13.63 17.71
C GLY A 122 15.80 12.49 16.98
N VAL A 123 15.08 11.59 16.27
CA VAL A 123 15.70 10.46 15.59
C VAL A 123 15.98 10.77 14.12
N PRO A 124 17.17 10.49 13.60
CA PRO A 124 17.53 10.75 12.20
C PRO A 124 17.02 9.60 11.29
N ALA A 125 15.70 9.37 11.24
CA ALA A 125 15.11 8.32 10.40
C ALA A 125 14.71 8.87 9.03
N THR A 126 15.08 8.14 7.97
CA THR A 126 14.62 8.38 6.60
C THR A 126 13.28 7.69 6.40
N LEU A 127 12.30 8.43 5.86
CA LEU A 127 10.92 7.98 5.71
C LEU A 127 10.56 7.92 4.23
N ALA A 128 9.84 6.89 3.80
CA ALA A 128 9.32 6.79 2.44
C ALA A 128 7.85 6.34 2.44
N LEU A 129 7.10 6.88 1.49
CA LEU A 129 5.74 6.45 1.15
C LEU A 129 5.77 5.77 -0.21
N LEU A 130 5.32 4.52 -0.27
CA LEU A 130 5.17 3.83 -1.53
C LEU A 130 3.72 3.43 -1.75
N LYS A 131 3.16 3.92 -2.85
CA LYS A 131 1.82 3.59 -3.35
C LYS A 131 1.90 2.67 -4.58
N GLY A 132 0.78 2.09 -4.95
CA GLY A 132 0.67 1.38 -6.22
C GLY A 132 0.90 2.30 -7.42
N ARG A 133 1.43 1.77 -8.53
CA ARG A 133 1.79 2.59 -9.71
C ARG A 133 0.64 3.40 -10.30
N ALA A 134 -0.60 2.94 -10.14
CA ALA A 134 -1.81 3.68 -10.55
C ALA A 134 -2.09 4.93 -9.69
N SER A 135 -1.33 5.18 -8.63
CA SER A 135 -1.41 6.42 -7.84
C SER A 135 -0.45 7.50 -8.34
N TYR A 136 0.49 7.15 -9.22
CA TYR A 136 1.50 8.08 -9.72
C TYR A 136 1.24 8.50 -11.16
N LEU A 137 1.53 9.77 -11.43
CA LEU A 137 1.57 10.29 -12.78
C LEU A 137 2.61 9.54 -13.62
N CYS A 138 2.22 9.05 -14.78
CA CYS A 138 3.12 8.51 -15.79
C CYS A 138 3.31 9.57 -16.89
N LEU A 139 4.51 10.15 -16.97
CA LEU A 139 4.81 11.21 -17.94
C LEU A 139 4.64 10.75 -19.38
N HIS A 140 5.03 9.51 -19.70
CA HIS A 140 4.80 8.93 -21.02
C HIS A 140 3.30 8.82 -21.35
N ARG A 141 2.49 8.35 -20.41
CA ARG A 141 1.03 8.24 -20.59
C ARG A 141 0.37 9.61 -20.69
N LEU A 142 0.85 10.59 -19.95
CA LEU A 142 0.37 11.99 -20.07
C LEU A 142 0.61 12.53 -21.47
N GLU A 143 1.78 12.32 -22.05
CA GLU A 143 2.10 12.72 -23.43
C GLU A 143 1.19 12.04 -24.46
N LEU A 144 0.91 10.75 -24.30
CA LEU A 144 -0.05 10.02 -25.12
C LEU A 144 -1.47 10.55 -24.95
N ALA A 145 -1.90 10.81 -23.72
CA ALA A 145 -3.23 11.36 -23.46
C ALA A 145 -3.45 12.73 -24.13
N ARG A 146 -2.42 13.58 -24.15
CA ARG A 146 -2.47 14.89 -24.82
C ARG A 146 -2.66 14.77 -26.33
N SER A 147 -2.06 13.79 -26.96
CA SER A 147 -2.01 13.66 -28.42
C SER A 147 -3.11 12.75 -29.00
N GLN A 148 -3.58 11.76 -28.23
CA GLN A 148 -4.37 10.65 -28.74
C GLN A 148 -5.66 10.36 -27.99
N ALA A 149 -5.84 10.88 -26.73
CA ALA A 149 -7.00 10.51 -25.95
C ALA A 149 -8.27 11.18 -26.47
N GLN A 150 -9.31 10.36 -26.68
CA GLN A 150 -10.67 10.82 -26.81
C GLN A 150 -11.26 10.98 -25.41
N LEU A 151 -11.43 12.22 -24.99
CA LEU A 151 -11.98 12.54 -23.67
C LEU A 151 -13.50 12.56 -23.73
N PRO A 152 -14.20 11.95 -22.74
CA PRO A 152 -15.64 11.74 -22.80
C PRO A 152 -16.45 13.05 -22.71
N ASP A 153 -15.91 14.05 -22.02
CA ASP A 153 -16.61 15.29 -21.75
C ASP A 153 -15.67 16.47 -21.43
N ARG A 154 -16.26 17.67 -21.29
CA ARG A 154 -15.52 18.90 -20.95
C ARG A 154 -14.88 18.86 -19.56
N TRP A 155 -15.42 18.07 -18.65
CA TRP A 155 -14.87 17.93 -17.31
C TRP A 155 -13.57 17.12 -17.35
N ALA A 156 -13.53 16.04 -18.12
CA ALA A 156 -12.31 15.26 -18.36
C ALA A 156 -11.22 16.13 -19.02
N VAL A 157 -11.57 16.97 -19.98
CA VAL A 157 -10.63 17.92 -20.59
C VAL A 157 -10.04 18.88 -19.54
N ARG A 158 -10.87 19.45 -18.68
CA ARG A 158 -10.40 20.35 -17.59
C ARG A 158 -9.53 19.61 -16.59
N THR A 159 -9.87 18.37 -16.26
CA THR A 159 -9.10 17.53 -15.35
C THR A 159 -7.73 17.22 -15.92
N LEU A 160 -7.64 16.85 -17.20
CA LEU A 160 -6.35 16.60 -17.87
C LEU A 160 -5.50 17.88 -17.89
N ALA A 161 -6.06 19.03 -18.27
CA ALA A 161 -5.34 20.30 -18.28
C ALA A 161 -4.80 20.69 -16.89
N ARG A 162 -5.56 20.41 -15.82
CA ARG A 162 -5.10 20.64 -14.44
C ARG A 162 -3.92 19.74 -14.07
N ILE A 163 -3.98 18.46 -14.44
CA ILE A 163 -2.87 17.53 -14.24
C ILE A 163 -1.63 17.98 -15.03
N GLU A 164 -1.79 18.43 -16.25
CA GLU A 164 -0.70 18.97 -17.09
C GLU A 164 -0.03 20.20 -16.45
N THR A 165 -0.83 21.10 -15.89
CA THR A 165 -0.32 22.29 -15.20
C THR A 165 0.44 21.92 -13.91
N TRP A 166 -0.03 20.93 -13.19
CA TRP A 166 0.59 20.45 -11.94
C TRP A 166 1.84 19.60 -12.18
N ALA A 167 1.90 18.82 -13.26
CA ALA A 167 2.96 17.85 -13.55
C ALA A 167 4.40 18.41 -13.45
N PRO A 168 4.72 19.63 -13.91
CA PRO A 168 6.07 20.19 -13.77
C PRO A 168 6.46 20.55 -12.33
N ALA A 169 5.48 20.80 -11.45
CA ALA A 169 5.69 21.27 -10.08
C ALA A 169 5.85 20.14 -9.08
N THR A 170 5.32 18.95 -9.38
CA THR A 170 5.37 17.80 -8.44
C THR A 170 6.75 17.15 -8.40
N ARG A 171 7.18 16.80 -7.20
CA ARG A 171 8.35 15.95 -6.98
C ARG A 171 7.96 14.47 -6.85
N SER A 172 6.88 14.18 -6.16
CA SER A 172 6.42 12.81 -5.91
C SER A 172 5.74 12.19 -7.12
N GLY A 173 5.00 12.98 -7.89
CA GLY A 173 4.09 12.52 -8.92
C GLY A 173 2.83 11.87 -8.38
N ASP A 174 2.55 11.95 -7.07
CA ASP A 174 1.35 11.38 -6.46
C ASP A 174 0.11 12.20 -6.84
N LEU A 175 -0.82 11.58 -7.55
CA LEU A 175 -2.05 12.23 -8.00
C LEU A 175 -2.94 12.73 -6.86
N ALA A 176 -2.75 12.24 -5.63
CA ALA A 176 -3.43 12.77 -4.45
C ALA A 176 -3.07 14.24 -4.14
N GLU A 177 -1.94 14.75 -4.66
CA GLU A 177 -1.56 16.16 -4.54
C GLU A 177 -2.40 17.10 -5.43
N VAL A 178 -3.09 16.55 -6.43
CA VAL A 178 -3.91 17.36 -7.35
C VAL A 178 -5.22 17.72 -6.67
N SER A 179 -5.34 18.97 -6.23
CA SER A 179 -6.54 19.46 -5.53
C SER A 179 -7.82 19.21 -6.32
N GLY A 180 -8.82 18.58 -5.67
CA GLY A 180 -10.12 18.30 -6.25
C GLY A 180 -10.10 17.28 -7.41
N LEU A 181 -9.08 16.44 -7.52
CA LEU A 181 -9.10 15.30 -8.41
C LEU A 181 -10.00 14.21 -7.81
N ASP A 182 -11.03 13.82 -8.55
CA ASP A 182 -11.85 12.67 -8.19
C ASP A 182 -11.10 11.37 -8.51
N GLU A 183 -10.96 10.49 -7.55
CA GLU A 183 -10.30 9.17 -7.73
C GLU A 183 -11.00 8.29 -8.78
N ARG A 184 -12.26 8.57 -9.11
CA ARG A 184 -13.04 7.88 -10.14
C ARG A 184 -12.97 8.56 -11.51
N SER A 185 -12.17 9.62 -11.65
CA SER A 185 -12.05 10.35 -12.91
C SER A 185 -11.59 9.43 -14.04
N PRO A 186 -12.27 9.44 -15.21
CA PRO A 186 -11.86 8.68 -16.39
C PRO A 186 -10.49 9.10 -16.94
N VAL A 187 -9.95 10.22 -16.47
CA VAL A 187 -8.61 10.70 -16.85
C VAL A 187 -7.51 9.92 -16.16
N ILE A 188 -7.73 9.41 -14.93
CA ILE A 188 -6.69 8.71 -14.15
C ILE A 188 -6.09 7.53 -14.92
N PRO A 189 -6.85 6.59 -15.50
CA PRO A 189 -6.27 5.49 -16.29
C PRO A 189 -5.50 5.96 -17.53
N LEU A 190 -5.79 7.15 -18.05
CA LEU A 190 -5.10 7.72 -19.21
C LEU A 190 -3.71 8.27 -18.85
N VAL A 191 -3.52 8.74 -17.63
CA VAL A 191 -2.29 9.40 -17.16
C VAL A 191 -1.48 8.58 -16.16
N THR A 192 -1.93 7.37 -15.84
CA THR A 192 -1.23 6.42 -14.97
C THR A 192 -0.81 5.18 -15.74
N SER A 193 0.02 4.32 -15.13
CA SER A 193 0.42 3.06 -15.74
C SER A 193 -0.07 1.86 -14.93
N THR A 194 -0.31 0.76 -15.64
CA THR A 194 -0.53 -0.58 -15.09
C THR A 194 0.71 -1.45 -15.32
N ARG A 195 0.68 -2.71 -14.85
CA ARG A 195 1.74 -3.67 -15.17
C ARG A 195 1.83 -3.92 -16.67
N ASP A 196 0.70 -4.01 -17.34
CA ASP A 196 0.60 -4.45 -18.72
C ASP A 196 0.94 -3.35 -19.74
N ASN A 197 0.72 -2.08 -19.38
CA ASN A 197 0.96 -0.95 -20.27
C ASN A 197 2.24 -0.14 -19.95
N CYS A 198 3.04 -0.56 -18.96
CA CYS A 198 4.29 0.09 -18.61
C CYS A 198 5.46 -0.48 -19.45
N LEU A 199 6.18 0.37 -20.15
CA LEU A 199 7.33 -0.01 -20.96
C LEU A 199 8.60 -0.39 -20.15
N GLY A 200 8.55 -0.29 -18.83
CA GLY A 200 9.70 -0.66 -17.98
C GLY A 200 10.95 0.14 -18.28
N ALA A 201 12.07 -0.57 -18.50
CA ALA A 201 13.37 0.04 -18.82
C ALA A 201 13.40 0.72 -20.20
N ASP A 202 12.56 0.27 -21.12
CA ASP A 202 12.50 0.79 -22.50
C ASP A 202 11.67 2.08 -22.60
N CYS A 203 11.13 2.57 -21.48
CA CYS A 203 10.32 3.79 -21.45
C CYS A 203 11.20 5.03 -21.74
N PRO A 204 10.82 5.89 -22.73
CA PRO A 204 11.58 7.10 -23.03
C PRO A 204 11.60 8.09 -21.87
N ARG A 205 10.69 7.96 -20.90
CA ARG A 205 10.61 8.81 -19.69
C ARG A 205 11.06 8.08 -18.41
N VAL A 206 11.86 7.00 -18.53
CA VAL A 206 12.29 6.19 -17.37
C VAL A 206 13.15 6.99 -16.39
N ALA A 207 13.97 7.91 -16.87
CA ALA A 207 14.83 8.76 -16.02
C ALA A 207 14.01 9.66 -15.07
N ASP A 208 12.86 10.15 -15.53
CA ASP A 208 11.96 11.03 -14.76
C ASP A 208 10.78 10.27 -14.14
N CYS A 209 10.80 8.95 -14.18
CA CYS A 209 9.66 8.12 -13.76
C CYS A 209 9.41 8.22 -12.25
N HIS A 210 8.26 8.73 -11.86
CA HIS A 210 7.85 8.87 -10.45
C HIS A 210 7.77 7.53 -9.71
N VAL A 211 7.29 6.47 -10.37
CA VAL A 211 7.23 5.12 -9.79
C VAL A 211 8.63 4.57 -9.49
N VAL A 212 9.58 4.73 -10.44
CA VAL A 212 10.96 4.28 -10.26
C VAL A 212 11.62 5.03 -9.12
N ARG A 213 11.41 6.36 -9.04
CA ARG A 213 11.94 7.19 -7.96
C ARG A 213 11.37 6.79 -6.61
N ALA A 214 10.02 6.68 -6.47
CA ALA A 214 9.37 6.29 -5.23
C ALA A 214 9.85 4.91 -4.73
N ARG A 215 10.05 3.94 -5.63
CA ARG A 215 10.63 2.64 -5.28
C ARG A 215 12.06 2.74 -4.78
N ARG A 216 12.89 3.54 -5.45
CA ARG A 216 14.29 3.76 -5.01
C ARG A 216 14.35 4.39 -3.63
N GLU A 217 13.50 5.39 -3.38
CA GLU A 217 13.38 6.03 -2.06
C GLU A 217 12.92 5.03 -1.00
N ALA A 218 11.92 4.20 -1.29
CA ALA A 218 11.44 3.16 -0.39
C ALA A 218 12.52 2.11 -0.09
N MET A 219 13.29 1.69 -1.08
CA MET A 219 14.38 0.73 -0.91
C MET A 219 15.53 1.28 -0.06
N ALA A 220 15.69 2.60 0.02
CA ALA A 220 16.74 3.26 0.80
C ALA A 220 16.29 3.71 2.19
N ALA A 221 14.98 3.76 2.47
CA ALA A 221 14.43 4.33 3.69
C ALA A 221 14.56 3.40 4.91
N ASP A 222 14.62 4.00 6.09
CA ASP A 222 14.58 3.31 7.37
C ASP A 222 13.16 2.85 7.73
N LEU A 223 12.14 3.65 7.38
CA LEU A 223 10.75 3.30 7.58
C LEU A 223 9.93 3.58 6.32
N VAL A 224 9.24 2.55 5.83
CA VAL A 224 8.41 2.61 4.63
C VAL A 224 6.94 2.43 4.99
N VAL A 225 6.10 3.34 4.50
CA VAL A 225 4.64 3.24 4.61
C VAL A 225 4.06 2.73 3.30
N VAL A 226 3.24 1.68 3.39
CA VAL A 226 2.53 1.06 2.27
C VAL A 226 1.07 0.81 2.62
N ASN A 227 0.27 0.32 1.68
CA ASN A 227 -1.02 -0.29 2.01
C ASN A 227 -0.96 -1.82 1.90
N HIS A 228 -1.96 -2.51 2.46
CA HIS A 228 -2.03 -3.97 2.44
C HIS A 228 -2.01 -4.54 1.02
N HIS A 229 -2.65 -3.88 0.08
CA HIS A 229 -2.67 -4.31 -1.32
C HIS A 229 -1.27 -4.33 -1.94
N LEU A 230 -0.46 -3.29 -1.68
CA LEU A 230 0.91 -3.24 -2.19
C LEU A 230 1.82 -4.26 -1.50
N PHE A 231 1.63 -4.48 -0.20
CA PHE A 231 2.33 -5.52 0.54
C PHE A 231 2.07 -6.91 -0.06
N PHE A 232 0.81 -7.28 -0.27
CA PHE A 232 0.47 -8.58 -0.87
C PHE A 232 0.86 -8.67 -2.35
N ALA A 233 0.84 -7.56 -3.09
CA ALA A 233 1.36 -7.54 -4.45
C ALA A 233 2.87 -7.81 -4.51
N ASP A 234 3.65 -7.28 -3.55
CA ASP A 234 5.07 -7.60 -3.42
C ASP A 234 5.29 -9.07 -3.06
N LEU A 235 4.53 -9.60 -2.10
CA LEU A 235 4.61 -11.00 -1.69
C LEU A 235 4.35 -11.95 -2.87
N ALA A 236 3.29 -11.72 -3.64
CA ALA A 236 2.97 -12.51 -4.82
C ALA A 236 4.05 -12.43 -5.92
N LEU A 237 4.74 -11.28 -6.05
CA LEU A 237 5.86 -11.14 -6.98
C LEU A 237 7.10 -11.89 -6.51
N ARG A 238 7.41 -11.88 -5.22
CA ARG A 238 8.53 -12.64 -4.63
C ARG A 238 8.34 -14.14 -4.84
N ASP A 239 7.13 -14.65 -4.63
CA ASP A 239 6.80 -16.06 -4.85
C ASP A 239 6.99 -16.48 -6.31
N SER A 240 6.80 -15.55 -7.26
CA SER A 240 7.03 -15.79 -8.69
C SER A 240 8.49 -15.58 -9.15
N GLY A 241 9.41 -15.24 -8.25
CA GLY A 241 10.82 -14.98 -8.55
C GLY A 241 11.08 -13.67 -9.31
N VAL A 242 10.10 -12.79 -9.39
CA VAL A 242 10.22 -11.46 -10.00
C VAL A 242 10.78 -10.47 -8.97
N ALA A 243 11.39 -9.38 -9.44
CA ALA A 243 12.03 -8.36 -8.62
C ALA A 243 11.12 -7.81 -7.50
N GLU A 244 11.68 -7.65 -6.31
CA GLU A 244 11.04 -7.10 -5.12
C GLU A 244 10.59 -5.65 -5.32
N LEU A 245 9.41 -5.30 -4.76
CA LEU A 245 8.92 -3.93 -4.72
C LEU A 245 9.27 -3.23 -3.41
N LEU A 246 9.37 -4.00 -2.32
CA LEU A 246 9.58 -3.53 -0.96
C LEU A 246 10.95 -3.99 -0.43
N PRO A 247 11.59 -3.19 0.43
CA PRO A 247 12.85 -3.59 1.04
C PRO A 247 12.65 -4.76 2.03
N THR A 248 13.72 -5.49 2.27
CA THR A 248 13.80 -6.39 3.42
C THR A 248 13.82 -5.55 4.70
N VAL A 249 12.97 -5.90 5.67
CA VAL A 249 12.78 -5.17 6.92
C VAL A 249 12.97 -6.07 8.14
N ASP A 250 13.37 -5.46 9.26
CA ASP A 250 13.53 -6.15 10.55
C ASP A 250 12.21 -6.22 11.33
N ALA A 251 11.28 -5.29 11.06
CA ALA A 251 9.97 -5.22 11.69
C ALA A 251 8.89 -4.81 10.69
N ALA A 252 7.71 -5.43 10.77
CA ALA A 252 6.54 -5.05 10.00
C ALA A 252 5.34 -4.85 10.92
N VAL A 253 4.61 -3.77 10.72
CA VAL A 253 3.35 -3.48 11.41
C VAL A 253 2.21 -3.45 10.39
N PHE A 254 1.13 -4.15 10.70
CA PHE A 254 -0.10 -4.17 9.93
C PHE A 254 -1.20 -3.49 10.76
N ASP A 255 -1.47 -2.22 10.43
CA ASP A 255 -2.55 -1.47 11.07
C ASP A 255 -3.90 -1.82 10.43
N GLU A 256 -4.99 -1.85 11.22
CA GLU A 256 -6.31 -2.33 10.78
C GLU A 256 -6.25 -3.77 10.22
N ALA A 257 -5.56 -4.67 10.93
CA ALA A 257 -5.24 -6.03 10.51
C ALA A 257 -6.47 -6.90 10.15
N HIS A 258 -7.67 -6.51 10.59
CA HIS A 258 -8.91 -7.17 10.19
C HIS A 258 -9.18 -7.12 8.67
N GLN A 259 -8.56 -6.18 7.94
CA GLN A 259 -8.67 -6.06 6.48
C GLN A 259 -7.63 -6.90 5.72
N LEU A 260 -6.66 -7.52 6.40
CA LEU A 260 -5.61 -8.33 5.76
C LEU A 260 -6.17 -9.53 5.01
N VAL A 261 -7.22 -10.15 5.55
CA VAL A 261 -7.82 -11.35 4.93
C VAL A 261 -8.38 -11.02 3.55
N ASP A 262 -9.16 -9.93 3.43
CA ASP A 262 -9.74 -9.52 2.15
C ASP A 262 -8.65 -9.13 1.14
N ALA A 263 -7.63 -8.39 1.55
CA ALA A 263 -6.50 -8.04 0.71
C ALA A 263 -5.67 -9.27 0.31
N GLY A 264 -5.41 -10.18 1.25
CA GLY A 264 -4.66 -11.41 0.99
C GLY A 264 -5.37 -12.32 -0.02
N VAL A 265 -6.67 -12.53 0.14
CA VAL A 265 -7.47 -13.33 -0.81
C VAL A 265 -7.43 -12.73 -2.21
N GLN A 266 -7.46 -11.40 -2.33
CA GLN A 266 -7.41 -10.74 -3.64
C GLN A 266 -6.09 -10.97 -4.39
N PHE A 267 -4.96 -11.07 -3.70
CA PHE A 267 -3.63 -11.17 -4.31
C PHE A 267 -3.06 -12.59 -4.34
N LEU A 268 -3.35 -13.40 -3.33
CA LEU A 268 -2.83 -14.77 -3.20
C LEU A 268 -3.87 -15.82 -3.58
N GLY A 269 -5.15 -15.43 -3.67
CA GLY A 269 -6.22 -16.28 -4.12
C GLY A 269 -6.32 -16.37 -5.65
N SER A 270 -6.99 -17.39 -6.13
CA SER A 270 -7.39 -17.47 -7.54
C SER A 270 -8.81 -16.93 -7.69
N ALA A 271 -9.01 -16.09 -8.70
CA ALA A 271 -10.32 -15.52 -9.01
C ALA A 271 -10.66 -15.75 -10.49
N LEU A 272 -11.87 -16.18 -10.76
CA LEU A 272 -12.42 -16.28 -12.10
C LEU A 272 -13.69 -15.43 -12.17
N GLY A 273 -13.66 -14.40 -13.00
CA GLY A 273 -14.80 -13.51 -13.22
C GLY A 273 -15.51 -13.81 -14.53
N SER A 274 -16.83 -13.63 -14.57
CA SER A 274 -17.60 -13.80 -15.83
C SER A 274 -17.13 -12.85 -16.94
N ALA A 275 -16.65 -11.65 -16.60
CA ALA A 275 -16.04 -10.74 -17.58
C ALA A 275 -14.78 -11.34 -18.23
N GLN A 276 -13.91 -11.97 -17.44
CA GLN A 276 -12.72 -12.65 -17.94
C GLN A 276 -13.06 -13.80 -18.89
N LEU A 277 -14.14 -14.57 -18.60
CA LEU A 277 -14.61 -15.62 -19.49
C LEU A 277 -15.13 -15.06 -20.82
N LEU A 278 -15.85 -13.93 -20.78
CA LEU A 278 -16.34 -13.27 -21.99
C LEU A 278 -15.22 -12.64 -22.83
N ASP A 279 -14.21 -12.08 -22.18
CA ASP A 279 -13.00 -11.57 -22.86
C ASP A 279 -12.21 -12.71 -23.49
N PHE A 280 -12.01 -13.81 -22.75
CA PHE A 280 -11.39 -15.02 -23.27
C PHE A 280 -12.13 -15.60 -24.49
N ALA A 281 -13.46 -15.64 -24.47
CA ALA A 281 -14.25 -16.13 -25.60
C ALA A 281 -14.03 -15.27 -26.86
N ARG A 282 -13.97 -13.94 -26.69
CA ARG A 282 -13.68 -13.00 -27.82
C ARG A 282 -12.26 -13.17 -28.35
N ASP A 283 -11.27 -13.26 -27.47
CA ASP A 283 -9.87 -13.43 -27.84
C ASP A 283 -9.65 -14.80 -28.54
N MET A 284 -10.26 -15.86 -28.01
CA MET A 284 -10.24 -17.20 -28.61
C MET A 284 -10.84 -17.21 -30.02
N LEU A 285 -11.99 -16.55 -30.22
CA LEU A 285 -12.61 -16.42 -31.52
C LEU A 285 -11.68 -15.66 -32.49
N GLY A 286 -11.15 -14.53 -32.06
CA GLY A 286 -10.23 -13.71 -32.87
C GLY A 286 -8.97 -14.48 -33.28
N ALA A 287 -8.28 -15.11 -32.31
CA ALA A 287 -7.09 -15.91 -32.57
C ALA A 287 -7.38 -17.15 -33.41
N GLY A 288 -8.49 -17.85 -33.14
CA GLY A 288 -8.91 -19.02 -33.88
C GLY A 288 -9.17 -18.72 -35.37
N LEU A 289 -9.87 -17.63 -35.65
CA LEU A 289 -10.12 -17.19 -37.04
C LEU A 289 -8.85 -16.68 -37.74
N GLN A 290 -7.92 -16.10 -37.02
CA GLN A 290 -6.68 -15.56 -37.58
C GLN A 290 -5.63 -16.65 -37.83
N PHE A 291 -5.39 -17.54 -36.86
CA PHE A 291 -4.24 -18.44 -36.87
C PHE A 291 -4.61 -19.92 -37.06
N ALA A 292 -5.88 -20.29 -36.87
CA ALA A 292 -6.33 -21.69 -36.87
C ALA A 292 -7.66 -21.88 -37.61
N ARG A 293 -7.88 -21.09 -38.65
CA ARG A 293 -9.11 -21.16 -39.46
C ARG A 293 -9.32 -22.55 -40.03
N GLY A 294 -10.51 -23.12 -39.84
CA GLY A 294 -10.89 -24.42 -40.36
C GLY A 294 -10.50 -25.64 -39.49
N LEU A 295 -9.73 -25.45 -38.38
CA LEU A 295 -9.43 -26.54 -37.47
C LEU A 295 -10.60 -26.86 -36.54
N GLN A 296 -11.39 -25.87 -36.17
CA GLN A 296 -12.55 -25.98 -35.29
C GLN A 296 -13.59 -24.93 -35.66
N ASP A 297 -14.85 -25.15 -35.21
CA ASP A 297 -15.87 -24.11 -35.22
C ASP A 297 -15.64 -23.15 -34.01
N TRP A 298 -14.79 -22.16 -34.23
CA TRP A 298 -14.43 -21.18 -33.20
C TRP A 298 -15.62 -20.34 -32.77
N ALA A 299 -16.62 -20.12 -33.63
CA ALA A 299 -17.81 -19.37 -33.29
C ALA A 299 -18.71 -20.17 -32.33
N GLN A 300 -18.85 -21.46 -32.56
CA GLN A 300 -19.60 -22.37 -31.69
C GLN A 300 -18.91 -22.47 -30.32
N LEU A 301 -17.59 -22.64 -30.28
CA LEU A 301 -16.83 -22.74 -29.03
C LEU A 301 -16.92 -21.45 -28.20
N ALA A 302 -16.74 -20.29 -28.84
CA ALA A 302 -16.88 -18.99 -28.16
C ALA A 302 -18.28 -18.78 -27.62
N GLY A 303 -19.33 -19.13 -28.44
CA GLY A 303 -20.70 -19.05 -28.00
C GLY A 303 -21.02 -19.98 -26.82
N ALA A 304 -20.43 -21.18 -26.78
CA ALA A 304 -20.58 -22.09 -25.64
C ALA A 304 -19.99 -21.52 -24.34
N VAL A 305 -18.79 -20.91 -24.39
CA VAL A 305 -18.18 -20.24 -23.24
C VAL A 305 -19.05 -19.07 -22.77
N GLU A 306 -19.53 -18.23 -23.69
CA GLU A 306 -20.42 -17.12 -23.34
C GLU A 306 -21.71 -17.58 -22.69
N HIS A 307 -22.32 -18.66 -23.22
CA HIS A 307 -23.53 -19.23 -22.67
C HIS A 307 -23.31 -19.78 -21.26
N ALA A 308 -22.26 -20.58 -21.06
CA ALA A 308 -21.90 -21.10 -19.73
C ALA A 308 -21.64 -20.00 -18.71
N ALA A 309 -20.95 -18.92 -19.11
CA ALA A 309 -20.70 -17.77 -18.22
C ALA A 309 -22.01 -17.05 -17.82
N ARG A 310 -22.96 -16.94 -18.71
CA ARG A 310 -24.29 -16.37 -18.42
C ARG A 310 -25.10 -17.27 -17.51
N GLU A 311 -25.14 -18.59 -17.80
CA GLU A 311 -25.83 -19.59 -16.98
C GLU A 311 -25.28 -19.62 -15.54
N LEU A 312 -23.95 -19.58 -15.38
CA LEU A 312 -23.31 -19.49 -14.07
C LEU A 312 -23.79 -18.26 -13.29
N ARG A 313 -23.86 -17.09 -13.93
CA ARG A 313 -24.39 -15.87 -13.30
C ARG A 313 -25.86 -16.04 -12.86
N LEU A 314 -26.68 -16.61 -13.70
CA LEU A 314 -28.11 -16.85 -13.40
C LEU A 314 -28.27 -17.84 -12.26
N ALA A 315 -27.50 -18.93 -12.25
CA ALA A 315 -27.52 -19.92 -11.19
C ALA A 315 -27.10 -19.33 -9.83
N ILE A 316 -26.06 -18.49 -9.81
CA ILE A 316 -25.61 -17.78 -8.59
C ILE A 316 -26.66 -16.76 -8.13
N ALA A 317 -27.34 -16.09 -9.05
CA ALA A 317 -28.42 -15.15 -8.71
C ALA A 317 -29.67 -15.84 -8.12
N GLY A 318 -29.76 -17.17 -8.22
CA GLY A 318 -30.85 -17.97 -7.62
C GLY A 318 -32.26 -17.63 -8.15
N GLY A 319 -32.35 -17.23 -9.43
CA GLY A 319 -33.62 -16.85 -10.06
C GLY A 319 -34.22 -15.54 -9.56
N ARG A 320 -33.46 -14.76 -8.79
CA ARG A 320 -33.83 -13.38 -8.40
C ARG A 320 -33.48 -12.44 -9.53
N ASP A 321 -34.36 -11.47 -9.80
CA ASP A 321 -34.00 -10.30 -10.61
C ASP A 321 -32.67 -9.75 -10.12
N GLU A 322 -31.78 -9.34 -11.03
CA GLU A 322 -30.39 -8.95 -10.77
C GLU A 322 -30.22 -8.32 -9.37
N PRO A 323 -29.35 -8.87 -8.49
CA PRO A 323 -29.18 -8.32 -7.17
C PRO A 323 -28.69 -6.88 -7.31
N ARG A 324 -29.50 -5.93 -6.86
CA ARG A 324 -29.10 -4.52 -6.79
C ARG A 324 -28.03 -4.38 -5.70
N GLY A 325 -26.77 -4.70 -6.04
CA GLY A 325 -25.63 -4.59 -5.14
C GLY A 325 -24.65 -5.76 -5.23
N VAL A 326 -23.54 -5.65 -4.49
CA VAL A 326 -22.52 -6.71 -4.38
C VAL A 326 -22.92 -7.65 -3.24
N ALA A 327 -23.16 -8.92 -3.55
CA ALA A 327 -23.38 -9.97 -2.56
C ALA A 327 -22.15 -10.88 -2.48
N LYS A 328 -21.62 -11.12 -1.27
CA LYS A 328 -20.61 -12.15 -1.01
C LYS A 328 -21.33 -13.43 -0.58
N LEU A 329 -21.18 -14.49 -1.37
CA LEU A 329 -21.74 -15.81 -1.09
C LEU A 329 -20.59 -16.81 -0.93
N ARG A 330 -20.72 -17.74 0.03
CA ARG A 330 -19.74 -18.83 0.17
C ARG A 330 -20.01 -19.88 -0.90
N TRP A 331 -18.98 -20.34 -1.57
CA TRP A 331 -19.11 -21.41 -2.59
C TRP A 331 -19.78 -22.66 -2.03
N ALA A 332 -19.42 -23.08 -0.81
CA ALA A 332 -20.03 -24.24 -0.15
C ALA A 332 -21.55 -24.13 0.03
N ASP A 333 -22.07 -22.90 0.21
CA ASP A 333 -23.52 -22.66 0.37
C ASP A 333 -24.27 -22.74 -0.97
N ILE A 334 -23.56 -22.56 -2.10
CA ILE A 334 -24.12 -22.55 -3.45
C ILE A 334 -23.94 -23.92 -4.14
N ALA A 335 -22.75 -24.52 -3.98
CA ALA A 335 -22.40 -25.79 -4.61
C ALA A 335 -23.06 -27.00 -3.94
N GLY A 336 -23.56 -26.84 -2.72
CA GLY A 336 -24.08 -27.95 -1.90
C GLY A 336 -22.97 -28.85 -1.33
N PRO A 337 -23.32 -29.82 -0.47
CA PRO A 337 -22.37 -30.81 0.01
C PRO A 337 -21.84 -31.66 -1.14
N ALA A 338 -20.57 -32.11 -1.04
CA ALA A 338 -19.87 -32.84 -2.11
C ALA A 338 -20.56 -34.13 -2.61
N GLU A 339 -21.55 -34.61 -1.91
CA GLU A 339 -22.34 -35.80 -2.24
C GLU A 339 -23.74 -35.52 -2.83
N GLY A 340 -24.12 -34.25 -3.01
CA GLY A 340 -25.41 -33.85 -3.57
C GLY A 340 -25.25 -32.78 -4.66
N ALA A 341 -25.99 -32.92 -5.75
CA ALA A 341 -25.99 -31.94 -6.83
C ALA A 341 -26.49 -30.58 -6.34
N GLY A 342 -25.56 -29.67 -6.03
CA GLY A 342 -25.88 -28.27 -5.81
C GLY A 342 -26.36 -27.59 -7.12
N PRO A 343 -26.99 -26.41 -7.03
CA PRO A 343 -27.56 -25.69 -8.17
C PRO A 343 -26.52 -25.31 -9.26
N LEU A 344 -25.21 -25.42 -8.99
CA LEU A 344 -24.15 -25.10 -9.95
C LEU A 344 -23.51 -26.33 -10.63
N GLN A 345 -23.81 -27.57 -10.19
CA GLN A 345 -23.20 -28.76 -10.79
C GLN A 345 -23.54 -28.96 -12.28
N PRO A 346 -24.72 -28.61 -12.79
CA PRO A 346 -25.00 -28.69 -14.25
C PRO A 346 -24.33 -27.59 -15.07
N ALA A 347 -23.82 -26.53 -14.45
CA ALA A 347 -23.23 -25.36 -15.12
C ALA A 347 -21.67 -25.38 -15.15
N LEU A 348 -21.06 -26.37 -14.52
CA LEU A 348 -19.61 -26.66 -14.53
C LEU A 348 -19.33 -27.93 -15.32
#